data_3a3b96a39219f47ae790a2beccc7085c
#
_entry.id   3a3b96a39219f47ae790a2beccc7085c
#
_cell.length_a   1.000
_cell.length_b   1.000
_cell.length_c   1.000
_cell.angle_alpha   90.00
_cell.angle_beta   90.00
_cell.angle_gamma   90.00
#
_symmetry.space_group_name_H-M   'P 1'
#
loop_
_entity.id
_entity.type
_entity.pdbx_description
1 polymer ?
#
loop_
_entity_poly.entity_id
_entity_poly.type
_entity_poly.pdbx_seq_one_letter_code
_entity_poly.pdbx_strand_id
1 'polypeptide(L)'
;MRTHHTSVVLQLVLLLCCSTVIATAQTFRYVVHDQDHIPASVHKERRERVLASLPNNTAAVVFSADVRNRQNDVDYEYRQNSDMLYLTGIPTPTATLVLIPKGVTIGQRTVREVVFIRARSQDREQWEGVSMGPREVMEMHGIDTAIVVDSMQKFLDSLVTSIDTLLVTSLPTKSLTVPLAGKNVYANSEIRKWAKERNPNLVVSQRLSGLAAFREVKDTAELRLMQRAIDISIEGHYAMMRGARPGMKEYELEALMEYHFKRGGAEDVGYASIVGSGYNSCILHYSTNRRPTTKGDLVLADCGAEYHGYTADITRTFPMNGKFSREQRLLYNVVLEAQDSGIAASRVGESFREPHNAAKRVIARRLMELGVITKLEQLGKYFMHGTSHYLGLDVHDPGSYGPLKANSVITVEPGIYIPEGSDCELKWWNIGIRIEDDILITPNGPVNMSAKLVRTADEIEAIVGNAP
;
A
#
# COMPACT_ATOMS: atom_id res chain seq x y z
N MET A 1 -54.15 24.02 89.56
CA MET A 1 -52.73 24.37 89.42
C MET A 1 -52.28 24.01 88.04
N ARG A 2 -51.76 24.94 87.31
CA ARG A 2 -51.60 24.93 85.85
C ARG A 2 -50.34 24.11 85.47
N THR A 3 -50.48 23.16 84.59
CA THR A 3 -49.41 22.42 83.96
C THR A 3 -49.23 22.94 82.50
N HIS A 4 -48.05 23.51 82.24
CA HIS A 4 -47.65 24.01 80.94
C HIS A 4 -47.18 22.78 80.06
N HIS A 5 -47.82 22.54 78.93
CA HIS A 5 -47.32 21.72 77.89
C HIS A 5 -46.49 22.52 76.91
N THR A 6 -45.21 22.24 76.87
CA THR A 6 -44.29 22.76 75.87
C THR A 6 -44.23 21.75 74.73
N SER A 7 -44.83 22.13 73.60
CA SER A 7 -44.73 21.34 72.34
C SER A 7 -43.40 21.69 71.70
N VAL A 8 -42.55 20.68 71.59
CA VAL A 8 -41.32 20.77 70.77
C VAL A 8 -41.68 20.36 69.33
N VAL A 9 -41.71 21.34 68.43
CA VAL A 9 -41.83 21.10 66.97
C VAL A 9 -40.46 20.74 66.48
N LEU A 10 -40.31 19.44 66.16
CA LEU A 10 -39.13 18.93 65.49
C LEU A 10 -39.23 19.25 63.98
N GLN A 11 -38.54 20.28 63.52
CA GLN A 11 -38.39 20.56 62.12
C GLN A 11 -37.35 19.60 61.54
N LEU A 12 -37.83 18.56 60.82
CA LEU A 12 -36.99 17.71 59.99
C LEU A 12 -36.64 18.50 58.73
N VAL A 13 -35.45 19.08 58.66
CA VAL A 13 -34.88 19.63 57.44
C VAL A 13 -34.36 18.44 56.65
N LEU A 14 -35.15 17.98 55.65
CA LEU A 14 -34.69 17.06 54.62
C LEU A 14 -33.72 17.85 53.69
N LEU A 15 -32.43 17.76 53.95
CA LEU A 15 -31.44 18.14 52.97
C LEU A 15 -31.46 17.08 51.86
N LEU A 16 -32.24 17.35 50.78
CA LEU A 16 -32.04 16.67 49.50
C LEU A 16 -30.69 17.12 48.95
N CYS A 17 -29.65 16.38 49.26
CA CYS A 17 -28.42 16.39 48.46
C CYS A 17 -28.75 15.82 47.07
N CYS A 18 -29.24 16.67 46.17
CA CYS A 18 -29.12 16.40 44.75
C CYS A 18 -27.64 16.37 44.38
N SER A 19 -26.98 15.26 44.63
CA SER A 19 -25.72 14.92 43.94
C SER A 19 -26.07 14.76 42.48
N THR A 20 -26.02 15.84 41.72
CA THR A 20 -25.86 15.77 40.28
C THR A 20 -24.57 15.03 40.05
N VAL A 21 -24.69 13.70 39.83
CA VAL A 21 -23.64 12.93 39.19
C VAL A 21 -23.57 13.53 37.79
N ILE A 22 -22.69 14.53 37.65
CA ILE A 22 -22.19 14.90 36.32
C ILE A 22 -21.45 13.65 35.90
N ALA A 23 -22.14 12.76 35.17
CA ALA A 23 -21.48 11.73 34.38
C ALA A 23 -20.61 12.53 33.42
N THR A 24 -19.35 12.73 33.79
CA THR A 24 -18.34 13.14 32.82
C THR A 24 -18.28 12.00 31.83
N ALA A 25 -19.01 12.16 30.73
CA ALA A 25 -18.89 11.27 29.61
C ALA A 25 -17.39 11.23 29.29
N GLN A 26 -16.82 10.05 29.44
CA GLN A 26 -15.40 9.84 29.18
C GLN A 26 -15.18 10.15 27.70
N THR A 27 -14.74 11.38 27.41
CA THR A 27 -14.44 11.79 26.04
C THR A 27 -13.12 11.12 25.67
N PHE A 28 -13.22 10.00 24.95
CA PHE A 28 -12.04 9.39 24.35
C PHE A 28 -11.36 10.42 23.45
N ARG A 29 -10.04 10.50 23.53
CA ARG A 29 -9.23 11.32 22.63
C ARG A 29 -8.70 10.46 21.50
N TYR A 30 -8.78 10.96 20.26
CA TYR A 30 -8.01 10.39 19.17
C TYR A 30 -6.53 10.64 19.43
N VAL A 31 -5.75 9.57 19.50
CA VAL A 31 -4.31 9.64 19.80
C VAL A 31 -3.58 8.90 18.67
N VAL A 32 -2.59 9.56 18.10
CA VAL A 32 -1.64 8.97 17.17
C VAL A 32 -0.44 8.53 17.99
N HIS A 33 -0.16 7.23 18.03
CA HIS A 33 0.95 6.65 18.79
C HIS A 33 2.26 6.73 18.01
N ASP A 34 2.21 6.49 16.71
CA ASP A 34 3.38 6.58 15.84
C ASP A 34 3.69 8.04 15.51
N GLN A 35 4.97 8.42 15.59
CA GLN A 35 5.40 9.81 15.43
C GLN A 35 6.09 10.07 14.09
N ASP A 36 6.21 9.08 13.25
CA ASP A 36 6.94 9.15 11.99
C ASP A 36 6.04 9.22 10.74
N HIS A 37 4.77 9.56 10.92
CA HIS A 37 3.86 9.87 9.82
C HIS A 37 4.38 11.02 8.94
N ILE A 38 3.88 11.05 7.71
CA ILE A 38 4.09 12.20 6.83
C ILE A 38 3.42 13.43 7.45
N PRO A 39 4.13 14.56 7.59
CA PRO A 39 3.56 15.78 8.16
C PRO A 39 2.36 16.31 7.37
N ALA A 40 1.38 16.85 8.06
CA ALA A 40 0.18 17.47 7.45
C ALA A 40 0.54 18.56 6.40
N SER A 41 1.63 19.30 6.60
CA SER A 41 2.12 20.30 5.64
C SER A 41 2.50 19.69 4.30
N VAL A 42 3.10 18.49 4.28
CA VAL A 42 3.47 17.79 3.05
C VAL A 42 2.21 17.35 2.28
N HIS A 43 1.21 16.82 2.98
CA HIS A 43 -0.08 16.49 2.33
C HIS A 43 -0.77 17.76 1.78
N LYS A 44 -0.68 18.89 2.50
CA LYS A 44 -1.20 20.17 2.02
C LYS A 44 -0.50 20.63 0.74
N GLU A 45 0.83 20.58 0.70
CA GLU A 45 1.61 20.89 -0.51
C GLU A 45 1.24 20.02 -1.71
N ARG A 46 0.97 18.72 -1.48
CA ARG A 46 0.51 17.79 -2.51
C ARG A 46 -0.86 18.21 -3.06
N ARG A 47 -1.82 18.58 -2.19
CA ARG A 47 -3.13 19.08 -2.60
C ARG A 47 -3.02 20.40 -3.36
N GLU A 48 -2.16 21.31 -2.93
CA GLU A 48 -1.92 22.57 -3.63
C GLU A 48 -1.32 22.37 -5.03
N ARG A 49 -0.38 21.43 -5.19
CA ARG A 49 0.14 21.03 -6.51
C ARG A 49 -0.96 20.48 -7.42
N VAL A 50 -1.84 19.63 -6.89
CA VAL A 50 -2.99 19.12 -7.65
C VAL A 50 -3.91 20.25 -8.04
N LEU A 51 -4.32 21.11 -7.10
CA LEU A 51 -5.17 22.27 -7.36
C LEU A 51 -4.60 23.20 -8.45
N ALA A 52 -3.27 23.41 -8.43
CA ALA A 52 -2.59 24.23 -9.43
C ALA A 52 -2.55 23.59 -10.82
N SER A 53 -2.63 22.27 -10.91
CA SER A 53 -2.63 21.52 -12.18
C SER A 53 -4.01 21.41 -12.85
N LEU A 54 -5.07 21.74 -12.11
CA LEU A 54 -6.45 21.61 -12.59
C LEU A 54 -6.96 22.91 -13.23
N PRO A 55 -7.76 22.84 -14.32
CA PRO A 55 -8.48 24.00 -14.85
C PRO A 55 -9.46 24.58 -13.81
N ASN A 56 -9.67 25.89 -13.84
CA ASN A 56 -10.51 26.60 -12.86
C ASN A 56 -11.94 26.03 -12.72
N ASN A 57 -12.58 25.66 -13.84
CA ASN A 57 -13.95 25.14 -13.84
C ASN A 57 -14.02 23.62 -13.63
N THR A 58 -13.05 23.06 -12.92
CA THR A 58 -12.97 21.64 -12.60
C THR A 58 -13.16 21.43 -11.10
N ALA A 59 -13.72 20.29 -10.72
CA ALA A 59 -13.61 19.76 -9.36
C ALA A 59 -13.07 18.33 -9.42
N ALA A 60 -12.26 17.96 -8.44
CA ALA A 60 -11.79 16.59 -8.24
C ALA A 60 -12.38 16.02 -6.96
N VAL A 61 -12.89 14.80 -7.02
CA VAL A 61 -13.44 14.06 -5.88
C VAL A 61 -12.62 12.78 -5.68
N VAL A 62 -12.08 12.64 -4.48
CA VAL A 62 -11.27 11.49 -4.05
C VAL A 62 -11.99 10.80 -2.91
N PHE A 63 -12.34 9.53 -3.09
CA PHE A 63 -13.05 8.73 -2.10
C PHE A 63 -12.09 7.88 -1.27
N SER A 64 -12.45 7.67 0.00
CA SER A 64 -11.89 6.58 0.81
C SER A 64 -12.16 5.23 0.18
N ALA A 65 -11.32 4.25 0.48
CA ALA A 65 -11.65 2.86 0.22
C ALA A 65 -12.89 2.42 1.03
N ASP A 66 -13.60 1.43 0.50
CA ASP A 66 -14.68 0.79 1.24
C ASP A 66 -14.12 -0.18 2.28
N VAL A 67 -14.83 -0.32 3.39
CA VAL A 67 -14.63 -1.43 4.32
C VAL A 67 -15.02 -2.72 3.60
N ARG A 68 -14.11 -3.70 3.53
CA ARG A 68 -14.33 -4.98 2.87
C ARG A 68 -14.88 -5.99 3.85
N ASN A 69 -16.10 -6.46 3.62
CA ASN A 69 -16.67 -7.52 4.42
C ASN A 69 -15.97 -8.86 4.12
N ARG A 70 -15.55 -9.55 5.18
CA ARG A 70 -14.94 -10.89 5.11
C ARG A 70 -16.03 -11.96 5.12
N GLN A 71 -16.93 -11.88 6.13
CA GLN A 71 -18.07 -12.79 6.27
C GLN A 71 -19.06 -12.23 7.32
N ASN A 72 -20.34 -12.32 7.07
CA ASN A 72 -21.41 -11.86 7.97
C ASN A 72 -21.14 -10.45 8.52
N ASP A 73 -20.85 -10.33 9.82
CA ASP A 73 -20.56 -9.11 10.57
C ASP A 73 -19.06 -8.89 10.84
N VAL A 74 -18.18 -9.63 10.17
CA VAL A 74 -16.72 -9.53 10.29
C VAL A 74 -16.13 -8.93 9.04
N ASP A 75 -15.37 -7.85 9.19
CA ASP A 75 -14.66 -7.19 8.11
C ASP A 75 -13.19 -7.62 8.03
N TYR A 76 -12.58 -7.39 6.86
CA TYR A 76 -11.13 -7.41 6.71
C TYR A 76 -10.51 -6.17 7.37
N GLU A 77 -9.23 -6.26 7.74
CA GLU A 77 -8.47 -5.09 8.15
C GLU A 77 -8.59 -3.98 7.11
N TYR A 78 -8.84 -2.75 7.57
CA TYR A 78 -9.10 -1.64 6.67
C TYR A 78 -7.79 -1.08 6.11
N ARG A 79 -7.73 -0.96 4.79
CA ARG A 79 -6.66 -0.27 4.08
C ARG A 79 -7.23 0.89 3.30
N GLN A 80 -6.73 2.10 3.55
CA GLN A 80 -7.17 3.32 2.86
C GLN A 80 -6.80 3.31 1.38
N ASN A 81 -7.60 4.00 0.55
CA ASN A 81 -7.27 4.29 -0.83
C ASN A 81 -5.95 5.08 -0.92
N SER A 82 -5.04 4.65 -1.80
CA SER A 82 -3.70 5.22 -1.90
C SER A 82 -3.71 6.70 -2.30
N ASP A 83 -4.61 7.14 -3.19
CA ASP A 83 -4.72 8.55 -3.57
C ASP A 83 -5.26 9.40 -2.42
N MET A 84 -6.22 8.87 -1.66
CA MET A 84 -6.75 9.53 -0.46
C MET A 84 -5.66 9.68 0.60
N LEU A 85 -4.90 8.60 0.85
CA LEU A 85 -3.79 8.60 1.80
C LEU A 85 -2.68 9.57 1.35
N TYR A 86 -2.30 9.55 0.07
CA TYR A 86 -1.30 10.46 -0.50
C TYR A 86 -1.66 11.93 -0.30
N LEU A 87 -2.93 12.28 -0.56
CA LEU A 87 -3.38 13.67 -0.53
C LEU A 87 -3.73 14.18 0.87
N THR A 88 -4.09 13.31 1.80
CA THR A 88 -4.65 13.74 3.08
C THR A 88 -3.96 13.16 4.31
N GLY A 89 -3.36 11.99 4.20
CA GLY A 89 -2.89 11.21 5.34
C GLY A 89 -4.02 10.64 6.22
N ILE A 90 -5.30 10.75 5.82
CA ILE A 90 -6.43 10.26 6.61
C ILE A 90 -6.54 8.74 6.47
N PRO A 91 -6.35 7.96 7.55
CA PRO A 91 -6.34 6.50 7.46
C PRO A 91 -7.72 5.85 7.61
N THR A 92 -8.77 6.63 7.96
CA THR A 92 -10.08 6.08 8.30
C THR A 92 -11.04 6.00 7.11
N PRO A 93 -12.01 5.06 7.12
CA PRO A 93 -13.03 4.97 6.09
C PRO A 93 -14.01 6.15 6.11
N THR A 94 -14.86 6.22 5.11
CA THR A 94 -15.95 7.21 4.98
C THR A 94 -15.52 8.67 4.91
N ALA A 95 -14.31 8.94 4.45
CA ALA A 95 -13.86 10.28 4.11
C ALA A 95 -13.95 10.51 2.59
N THR A 96 -14.25 11.74 2.18
CA THR A 96 -14.24 12.16 0.77
C THR A 96 -13.60 13.54 0.67
N LEU A 97 -12.54 13.64 -0.11
CA LEU A 97 -11.87 14.90 -0.41
C LEU A 97 -12.44 15.50 -1.69
N VAL A 98 -12.80 16.77 -1.67
CA VAL A 98 -13.19 17.54 -2.85
C VAL A 98 -12.23 18.71 -3.03
N LEU A 99 -11.59 18.78 -4.21
CA LEU A 99 -10.66 19.84 -4.60
C LEU A 99 -11.32 20.71 -5.68
N ILE A 100 -11.29 22.05 -5.50
CA ILE A 100 -12.01 23.02 -6.32
C ILE A 100 -11.08 24.20 -6.61
N PRO A 101 -10.39 24.24 -7.76
CA PRO A 101 -9.39 25.28 -8.06
C PRO A 101 -9.90 26.71 -7.90
N LYS A 102 -11.10 27.02 -8.42
CA LYS A 102 -11.71 28.36 -8.28
C LYS A 102 -12.25 28.66 -6.89
N GLY A 103 -12.34 27.64 -6.03
CA GLY A 103 -12.96 27.72 -4.72
C GLY A 103 -14.49 27.74 -4.73
N VAL A 104 -15.06 27.57 -3.56
CA VAL A 104 -16.50 27.66 -3.29
C VAL A 104 -16.71 28.40 -1.97
N THR A 105 -17.78 29.19 -1.88
CA THR A 105 -18.11 29.93 -0.65
C THR A 105 -18.84 29.01 0.32
N ILE A 106 -18.30 28.86 1.51
CA ILE A 106 -18.93 28.17 2.65
C ILE A 106 -18.98 29.16 3.82
N GLY A 107 -20.19 29.55 4.19
CA GLY A 107 -20.38 30.66 5.14
C GLY A 107 -19.81 31.97 4.57
N GLN A 108 -18.80 32.54 5.24
CA GLN A 108 -18.13 33.78 4.82
C GLN A 108 -16.74 33.54 4.20
N ARG A 109 -16.34 32.28 3.98
CA ARG A 109 -15.01 31.92 3.50
C ARG A 109 -15.08 31.27 2.12
N THR A 110 -14.15 31.62 1.25
CA THR A 110 -13.90 30.88 0.02
C THR A 110 -12.87 29.79 0.33
N VAL A 111 -13.22 28.54 0.09
CA VAL A 111 -12.38 27.36 0.32
C VAL A 111 -12.13 26.63 -0.99
N ARG A 112 -10.94 26.05 -1.14
CA ARG A 112 -10.53 25.30 -2.35
C ARG A 112 -10.48 23.80 -2.11
N GLU A 113 -10.62 23.39 -0.86
CA GLU A 113 -10.66 21.99 -0.46
C GLU A 113 -11.70 21.77 0.62
N VAL A 114 -12.42 20.66 0.55
CA VAL A 114 -13.39 20.23 1.56
C VAL A 114 -13.24 18.73 1.78
N VAL A 115 -13.15 18.31 3.05
CA VAL A 115 -13.26 16.90 3.42
C VAL A 115 -14.63 16.65 4.04
N PHE A 116 -15.35 15.68 3.49
CA PHE A 116 -16.54 15.13 4.12
C PHE A 116 -16.16 13.90 4.90
N ILE A 117 -16.52 13.85 6.18
CA ILE A 117 -16.18 12.73 7.06
C ILE A 117 -17.33 12.47 8.03
N ARG A 118 -17.42 11.25 8.53
CA ARG A 118 -18.44 10.87 9.50
C ARG A 118 -18.29 11.67 10.80
N ALA A 119 -19.41 12.08 11.41
CA ALA A 119 -19.39 12.66 12.74
C ALA A 119 -18.93 11.62 13.79
N ARG A 120 -18.25 12.07 14.83
CA ARG A 120 -17.93 11.22 15.98
C ARG A 120 -19.20 10.75 16.66
N SER A 121 -19.16 9.55 17.22
CA SER A 121 -20.27 8.98 17.99
C SER A 121 -19.72 8.15 19.15
N GLN A 122 -20.08 8.52 20.37
CA GLN A 122 -19.65 7.82 21.58
C GLN A 122 -20.06 6.33 21.57
N ASP A 123 -21.25 6.02 21.08
CA ASP A 123 -21.73 4.65 21.00
C ASP A 123 -20.85 3.79 20.08
N ARG A 124 -20.43 4.35 18.94
CA ARG A 124 -19.53 3.65 18.04
C ARG A 124 -18.11 3.54 18.59
N GLU A 125 -17.62 4.59 19.24
CA GLU A 125 -16.29 4.60 19.83
C GLU A 125 -16.09 3.55 20.92
N GLN A 126 -17.17 3.11 21.55
CA GLN A 126 -17.13 1.96 22.48
C GLN A 126 -16.89 0.61 21.78
N TRP A 127 -17.29 0.50 20.51
CA TRP A 127 -17.15 -0.73 19.73
C TRP A 127 -15.91 -0.75 18.82
N GLU A 128 -15.64 0.38 18.17
CA GLU A 128 -14.69 0.48 17.08
C GLU A 128 -13.40 1.25 17.49
N GLY A 129 -13.37 1.80 18.70
CA GLY A 129 -12.32 2.73 19.12
C GLY A 129 -12.59 4.16 18.65
N VAL A 130 -11.69 5.08 19.01
CA VAL A 130 -11.85 6.52 18.76
C VAL A 130 -11.66 6.81 17.28
N SER A 131 -12.67 7.42 16.65
CA SER A 131 -12.64 7.85 15.26
C SER A 131 -12.36 9.35 15.13
N MET A 132 -11.84 9.78 13.98
CA MET A 132 -11.73 11.19 13.65
C MET A 132 -13.06 11.78 13.21
N GLY A 133 -13.36 13.01 13.64
CA GLY A 133 -14.43 13.83 13.11
C GLY A 133 -13.88 15.04 12.35
N PRO A 134 -14.76 15.98 11.93
CA PRO A 134 -14.34 17.16 11.18
C PRO A 134 -13.26 18.00 11.87
N ARG A 135 -13.32 18.16 13.19
CA ARG A 135 -12.35 18.95 13.94
C ARG A 135 -10.97 18.30 13.93
N GLU A 136 -10.88 17.03 14.24
CA GLU A 136 -9.63 16.27 14.28
C GLU A 136 -8.96 16.25 12.87
N VAL A 137 -9.75 16.11 11.82
CA VAL A 137 -9.26 16.17 10.44
C VAL A 137 -8.64 17.53 10.11
N MET A 138 -9.28 18.64 10.48
CA MET A 138 -8.72 19.98 10.26
C MET A 138 -7.43 20.21 11.07
N GLU A 139 -7.43 19.80 12.34
CA GLU A 139 -6.30 20.03 13.26
C GLU A 139 -5.09 19.13 12.91
N MET A 140 -5.32 17.85 12.60
CA MET A 140 -4.25 16.87 12.44
C MET A 140 -3.76 16.70 11.01
N HIS A 141 -4.63 16.92 10.02
CA HIS A 141 -4.30 16.69 8.60
C HIS A 141 -4.20 17.98 7.79
N GLY A 142 -4.30 19.14 8.44
CA GLY A 142 -4.14 20.46 7.81
C GLY A 142 -5.15 20.71 6.69
N ILE A 143 -6.38 20.20 6.87
CA ILE A 143 -7.49 20.44 5.95
C ILE A 143 -8.16 21.76 6.28
N ASP A 144 -8.35 22.63 5.30
CA ASP A 144 -8.91 23.97 5.53
C ASP A 144 -10.38 23.91 5.96
N THR A 145 -11.13 22.91 5.49
CA THR A 145 -12.57 22.75 5.81
C THR A 145 -12.94 21.26 5.83
N ALA A 146 -13.50 20.81 6.95
CA ALA A 146 -14.10 19.49 7.06
C ALA A 146 -15.56 19.61 7.53
N ILE A 147 -16.45 18.80 6.92
CA ILE A 147 -17.89 18.84 7.13
C ILE A 147 -18.40 17.40 7.35
N VAL A 148 -19.48 17.26 8.10
CA VAL A 148 -20.12 15.97 8.29
C VAL A 148 -20.64 15.44 6.95
N VAL A 149 -20.39 14.14 6.69
CA VAL A 149 -20.70 13.47 5.42
C VAL A 149 -22.15 13.55 4.99
N ASP A 150 -23.09 13.70 5.92
CA ASP A 150 -24.52 13.86 5.64
C ASP A 150 -24.84 15.06 4.73
N SER A 151 -23.96 16.09 4.76
CA SER A 151 -24.08 17.28 3.92
C SER A 151 -23.47 17.12 2.50
N MET A 152 -22.73 16.04 2.26
CA MET A 152 -21.96 15.84 1.02
C MET A 152 -22.85 15.82 -0.22
N GLN A 153 -23.98 15.12 -0.16
CA GLN A 153 -24.90 15.02 -1.31
C GLN A 153 -25.37 16.39 -1.77
N LYS A 154 -25.88 17.20 -0.84
CA LYS A 154 -26.38 18.56 -1.14
C LYS A 154 -25.27 19.46 -1.69
N PHE A 155 -24.05 19.32 -1.14
CA PHE A 155 -22.89 20.07 -1.60
C PHE A 155 -22.52 19.69 -3.04
N LEU A 156 -22.39 18.40 -3.33
CA LEU A 156 -22.04 17.90 -4.65
C LEU A 156 -23.12 18.21 -5.69
N ASP A 157 -24.41 18.14 -5.33
CA ASP A 157 -25.53 18.52 -6.20
C ASP A 157 -25.44 19.97 -6.65
N SER A 158 -25.05 20.86 -5.74
CA SER A 158 -24.81 22.27 -6.08
C SER A 158 -23.51 22.47 -6.87
N LEU A 159 -22.43 21.78 -6.49
CA LEU A 159 -21.13 21.94 -7.14
C LEU A 159 -21.17 21.57 -8.62
N VAL A 160 -21.78 20.42 -8.97
CA VAL A 160 -21.80 19.94 -10.36
C VAL A 160 -22.56 20.85 -11.33
N THR A 161 -23.44 21.73 -10.84
CA THR A 161 -24.12 22.73 -11.67
C THR A 161 -23.25 23.94 -11.97
N SER A 162 -22.13 24.11 -11.28
CA SER A 162 -21.25 25.30 -11.34
C SER A 162 -19.88 25.03 -11.98
N ILE A 163 -19.64 23.81 -12.46
CA ILE A 163 -18.37 23.37 -13.05
C ILE A 163 -18.60 22.75 -14.44
N ASP A 164 -17.53 22.67 -15.23
CA ASP A 164 -17.54 22.06 -16.55
C ASP A 164 -17.02 20.63 -16.53
N THR A 165 -16.17 20.30 -15.58
CA THR A 165 -15.53 18.99 -15.46
C THR A 165 -15.53 18.48 -14.02
N LEU A 166 -15.96 17.25 -13.84
CA LEU A 166 -15.84 16.48 -12.60
C LEU A 166 -14.83 15.36 -12.82
N LEU A 167 -13.73 15.40 -12.06
CA LEU A 167 -12.74 14.33 -12.02
C LEU A 167 -13.02 13.46 -10.80
N VAL A 168 -13.09 12.15 -11.00
CA VAL A 168 -13.29 11.19 -9.91
C VAL A 168 -12.11 10.24 -9.92
N THR A 169 -11.37 10.14 -8.83
CA THR A 169 -10.30 9.14 -8.74
C THR A 169 -10.88 7.73 -8.76
N SER A 170 -10.02 6.76 -9.06
CA SER A 170 -10.43 5.37 -9.21
C SER A 170 -11.34 4.93 -8.04
N LEU A 171 -12.59 4.72 -8.39
CA LEU A 171 -13.54 4.12 -7.47
C LEU A 171 -13.17 2.65 -7.29
N PRO A 172 -13.33 2.08 -6.09
CA PRO A 172 -13.25 0.64 -5.90
C PRO A 172 -14.14 -0.06 -6.92
N THR A 173 -13.65 -1.11 -7.53
CA THR A 173 -14.31 -1.77 -8.67
C THR A 173 -15.60 -2.52 -8.30
N LYS A 174 -15.92 -2.61 -7.01
CA LYS A 174 -17.12 -3.31 -6.50
C LYS A 174 -17.84 -2.44 -5.49
N SER A 175 -19.02 -2.01 -5.82
CA SER A 175 -20.05 -1.35 -5.00
C SER A 175 -19.54 -0.33 -3.97
N LEU A 176 -19.45 0.92 -4.37
CA LEU A 176 -19.45 2.03 -3.44
C LEU A 176 -20.85 2.24 -2.91
N THR A 177 -21.03 2.02 -1.61
CA THR A 177 -22.10 2.67 -0.87
C THR A 177 -21.67 4.11 -0.60
N VAL A 178 -21.64 4.95 -1.64
CA VAL A 178 -21.58 6.38 -1.41
C VAL A 178 -23.00 6.80 -1.14
N PRO A 179 -23.31 7.55 -0.06
CA PRO A 179 -24.64 8.08 0.16
C PRO A 179 -24.91 9.26 -0.80
N LEU A 180 -24.72 9.01 -2.09
CA LEU A 180 -25.21 9.86 -3.16
C LEU A 180 -26.65 9.47 -3.39
N ALA A 181 -27.60 10.24 -2.86
CA ALA A 181 -29.04 10.04 -2.96
C ALA A 181 -29.61 8.78 -2.25
N GLY A 182 -28.97 8.29 -1.17
CA GLY A 182 -29.52 7.18 -0.37
C GLY A 182 -29.61 5.85 -1.13
N LYS A 183 -28.82 5.67 -2.19
CA LYS A 183 -28.75 4.43 -2.97
C LYS A 183 -27.31 3.93 -3.03
N ASN A 184 -27.14 2.62 -3.08
CA ASN A 184 -25.86 2.00 -3.40
C ASN A 184 -25.45 2.41 -4.81
N VAL A 185 -24.36 3.17 -4.94
CA VAL A 185 -23.86 3.64 -6.22
C VAL A 185 -22.85 2.62 -6.73
N TYR A 186 -23.23 1.91 -7.79
CA TYR A 186 -22.29 1.07 -8.50
C TYR A 186 -21.40 1.94 -9.38
N ALA A 187 -20.16 2.11 -8.90
CA ALA A 187 -19.03 2.64 -9.64
C ALA A 187 -19.36 3.73 -10.70
N ASN A 188 -18.52 3.91 -11.62
CA ASN A 188 -18.41 4.90 -12.67
C ASN A 188 -19.66 5.26 -13.48
N SER A 189 -20.57 4.31 -13.74
CA SER A 189 -21.79 4.55 -14.51
C SER A 189 -22.81 5.37 -13.72
N GLU A 190 -22.96 5.09 -12.45
CA GLU A 190 -23.97 5.76 -11.60
C GLU A 190 -23.54 7.19 -11.25
N ILE A 191 -22.26 7.44 -10.99
CA ILE A 191 -21.75 8.80 -10.80
C ILE A 191 -21.93 9.63 -12.06
N ARG A 192 -21.63 9.06 -13.23
CA ARG A 192 -21.87 9.75 -14.50
C ARG A 192 -23.35 10.05 -14.74
N LYS A 193 -24.22 9.09 -14.47
CA LYS A 193 -25.67 9.24 -14.57
C LYS A 193 -26.15 10.34 -13.62
N TRP A 194 -25.83 10.23 -12.34
CA TRP A 194 -26.16 11.23 -11.33
C TRP A 194 -25.70 12.64 -11.71
N ALA A 195 -24.45 12.78 -12.20
CA ALA A 195 -23.87 14.05 -12.59
C ALA A 195 -24.56 14.64 -13.83
N LYS A 196 -24.84 13.81 -14.85
CA LYS A 196 -25.53 14.19 -16.09
C LYS A 196 -27.00 14.56 -15.88
N GLU A 197 -27.68 13.96 -14.93
CA GLU A 197 -29.06 14.34 -14.56
C GLU A 197 -29.12 15.79 -14.02
N ARG A 198 -28.04 16.29 -13.40
CA ARG A 198 -27.96 17.66 -12.84
C ARG A 198 -27.34 18.67 -13.77
N ASN A 199 -26.38 18.25 -14.57
CA ASN A 199 -25.71 19.07 -15.57
C ASN A 199 -25.42 18.22 -16.80
N PRO A 200 -26.30 18.23 -17.83
CA PRO A 200 -26.13 17.43 -19.05
C PRO A 200 -24.83 17.71 -19.82
N ASN A 201 -24.26 18.90 -19.64
CA ASN A 201 -23.02 19.31 -20.32
C ASN A 201 -21.75 18.96 -19.52
N LEU A 202 -21.87 18.51 -18.27
CA LEU A 202 -20.73 18.19 -17.41
C LEU A 202 -19.90 17.06 -18.01
N VAL A 203 -18.59 17.28 -18.11
CA VAL A 203 -17.64 16.23 -18.47
C VAL A 203 -17.28 15.46 -17.19
N VAL A 204 -17.49 14.15 -17.16
CA VAL A 204 -17.08 13.29 -16.04
C VAL A 204 -15.93 12.38 -16.48
N SER A 205 -14.76 12.53 -15.86
CA SER A 205 -13.56 11.75 -16.14
C SER A 205 -13.10 11.02 -14.89
N GLN A 206 -12.55 9.81 -15.08
CA GLN A 206 -12.03 8.96 -13.99
C GLN A 206 -10.54 9.13 -13.77
N ARG A 207 -9.90 10.03 -14.50
CA ARG A 207 -8.47 10.28 -14.35
C ARG A 207 -8.26 11.67 -13.77
N LEU A 208 -7.75 11.71 -12.55
CA LEU A 208 -7.06 12.88 -12.06
C LEU A 208 -5.68 12.88 -12.75
N SER A 209 -5.69 13.38 -14.00
CA SER A 209 -4.50 13.46 -14.83
C SER A 209 -3.43 14.25 -14.08
N GLY A 210 -2.25 13.68 -13.90
CA GLY A 210 -1.16 14.29 -13.16
C GLY A 210 -0.88 13.65 -11.80
N LEU A 211 -1.86 13.03 -11.12
CA LEU A 211 -1.61 12.40 -9.82
C LEU A 211 -0.59 11.26 -9.92
N ALA A 212 -0.67 10.45 -10.97
CA ALA A 212 0.34 9.42 -11.25
C ALA A 212 1.75 10.01 -11.38
N ALA A 213 1.91 11.15 -12.08
CA ALA A 213 3.19 11.81 -12.22
C ALA A 213 3.71 12.42 -10.89
N PHE A 214 2.81 12.82 -10.00
CA PHE A 214 3.19 13.30 -8.67
C PHE A 214 3.60 12.14 -7.74
N ARG A 215 2.94 10.98 -7.84
CA ARG A 215 3.30 9.77 -7.07
C ARG A 215 4.56 9.08 -7.60
N GLU A 216 4.86 9.20 -8.90
CA GLU A 216 6.06 8.64 -9.52
C GLU A 216 7.35 9.15 -8.86
N VAL A 217 7.40 10.45 -8.53
CA VAL A 217 8.58 11.11 -7.95
C VAL A 217 8.36 11.29 -6.45
N LYS A 218 9.07 10.50 -5.64
CA LYS A 218 8.94 10.45 -4.20
C LYS A 218 9.57 11.66 -3.52
N ASP A 219 8.89 12.22 -2.53
CA ASP A 219 9.51 13.19 -1.62
C ASP A 219 10.31 12.49 -0.51
N THR A 220 11.04 13.28 0.28
CA THR A 220 11.89 12.74 1.35
C THR A 220 11.11 11.99 2.43
N ALA A 221 9.87 12.41 2.71
CA ALA A 221 9.04 11.76 3.72
C ALA A 221 8.55 10.38 3.22
N GLU A 222 8.20 10.28 1.94
CA GLU A 222 7.86 9.00 1.30
C GLU A 222 9.04 8.04 1.31
N LEU A 223 10.22 8.50 0.86
CA LEU A 223 11.44 7.68 0.83
C LEU A 223 11.83 7.15 2.22
N ARG A 224 11.58 7.93 3.28
CA ARG A 224 11.82 7.49 4.66
C ARG A 224 10.88 6.35 5.07
N LEU A 225 9.59 6.43 4.73
CA LEU A 225 8.62 5.37 5.03
C LEU A 225 8.87 4.11 4.20
N MET A 226 9.18 4.27 2.91
CA MET A 226 9.59 3.16 2.06
C MET A 226 10.84 2.46 2.60
N GLN A 227 11.87 3.22 3.02
CA GLN A 227 13.07 2.63 3.62
C GLN A 227 12.71 1.87 4.91
N ARG A 228 11.75 2.35 5.69
CA ARG A 228 11.28 1.65 6.91
C ARG A 228 10.58 0.33 6.55
N ALA A 229 9.69 0.31 5.56
CA ALA A 229 9.06 -0.91 5.05
C ALA A 229 10.11 -1.92 4.54
N ILE A 230 11.11 -1.43 3.81
CA ILE A 230 12.23 -2.24 3.31
C ILE A 230 13.06 -2.81 4.47
N ASP A 231 13.43 -2.00 5.46
CA ASP A 231 14.22 -2.47 6.61
C ASP A 231 13.44 -3.54 7.41
N ILE A 232 12.13 -3.38 7.59
CA ILE A 232 11.25 -4.39 8.21
C ILE A 232 11.24 -5.69 7.38
N SER A 233 11.13 -5.57 6.05
CA SER A 233 11.11 -6.71 5.14
C SER A 233 12.44 -7.47 5.17
N ILE A 234 13.56 -6.78 5.22
CA ILE A 234 14.90 -7.37 5.36
C ILE A 234 15.01 -8.26 6.60
N GLU A 235 14.53 -7.79 7.76
CA GLU A 235 14.52 -8.57 8.99
C GLU A 235 13.68 -9.85 8.85
N GLY A 236 12.51 -9.75 8.18
CA GLY A 236 11.67 -10.91 7.88
C GLY A 236 12.36 -11.94 6.98
N HIS A 237 13.00 -11.49 5.90
CA HIS A 237 13.77 -12.37 5.00
C HIS A 237 14.92 -13.07 5.73
N TYR A 238 15.67 -12.36 6.58
CA TYR A 238 16.71 -12.98 7.41
C TYR A 238 16.14 -14.00 8.37
N ALA A 239 15.02 -13.71 9.01
CA ALA A 239 14.37 -14.64 9.94
C ALA A 239 13.90 -15.92 9.22
N MET A 240 13.29 -15.78 8.03
CA MET A 240 12.88 -16.91 7.20
C MET A 240 14.10 -17.77 6.80
N MET A 241 15.14 -17.18 6.24
CA MET A 241 16.33 -17.91 5.79
C MET A 241 17.04 -18.63 6.94
N ARG A 242 17.24 -17.98 8.08
CA ARG A 242 17.86 -18.57 9.27
C ARG A 242 17.02 -19.69 9.87
N GLY A 243 15.69 -19.49 9.87
CA GLY A 243 14.73 -20.46 10.41
C GLY A 243 14.45 -21.65 9.50
N ALA A 244 14.81 -21.59 8.21
CA ALA A 244 14.49 -22.61 7.21
C ALA A 244 15.06 -23.99 7.54
N ARG A 245 14.21 -25.02 7.49
CA ARG A 245 14.57 -26.44 7.69
C ARG A 245 13.78 -27.30 6.70
N PRO A 246 14.40 -28.30 6.04
CA PRO A 246 13.67 -29.27 5.25
C PRO A 246 12.53 -29.93 6.05
N GLY A 247 11.38 -30.09 5.44
CA GLY A 247 10.16 -30.61 6.04
C GLY A 247 9.18 -29.53 6.53
N MET A 248 9.61 -28.29 6.71
CA MET A 248 8.70 -27.17 6.97
C MET A 248 7.77 -26.99 5.76
N LYS A 249 6.55 -26.58 6.04
CA LYS A 249 5.62 -26.15 4.98
C LYS A 249 5.85 -24.68 4.63
N GLU A 250 5.51 -24.32 3.40
CA GLU A 250 5.70 -22.97 2.88
C GLU A 250 5.07 -21.90 3.80
N TYR A 251 3.87 -22.16 4.36
CA TYR A 251 3.22 -21.24 5.31
C TYR A 251 3.96 -21.10 6.66
N GLU A 252 4.80 -22.07 7.04
CA GLU A 252 5.61 -21.92 8.27
C GLU A 252 6.78 -20.97 8.03
N LEU A 253 7.31 -20.94 6.80
CA LEU A 253 8.30 -19.97 6.36
C LEU A 253 7.68 -18.56 6.23
N GLU A 254 6.49 -18.49 5.62
CA GLU A 254 5.67 -17.27 5.55
C GLU A 254 5.42 -16.67 6.94
N ALA A 255 4.97 -17.49 7.89
CA ALA A 255 4.70 -17.07 9.27
C ALA A 255 5.94 -16.53 10.00
N LEU A 256 7.13 -17.12 9.77
CA LEU A 256 8.38 -16.58 10.30
C LEU A 256 8.66 -15.15 9.81
N MET A 257 8.40 -14.89 8.55
CA MET A 257 8.61 -13.58 7.94
C MET A 257 7.58 -12.57 8.44
N GLU A 258 6.30 -12.89 8.31
CA GLU A 258 5.20 -12.00 8.67
C GLU A 258 5.16 -11.65 10.16
N TYR A 259 5.61 -12.57 11.03
CA TYR A 259 5.84 -12.26 12.44
C TYR A 259 6.81 -11.06 12.60
N HIS A 260 7.90 -11.04 11.84
CA HIS A 260 8.86 -9.94 11.87
C HIS A 260 8.30 -8.66 11.26
N PHE A 261 7.46 -8.76 10.24
CA PHE A 261 6.75 -7.60 9.69
C PHE A 261 5.88 -6.96 10.76
N LYS A 262 5.01 -7.73 11.39
CA LYS A 262 4.11 -7.23 12.45
C LYS A 262 4.88 -6.72 13.67
N ARG A 263 5.93 -7.44 14.11
CA ARG A 263 6.81 -7.00 15.18
C ARG A 263 7.56 -5.71 14.87
N GLY A 264 7.89 -5.48 13.60
CA GLY A 264 8.56 -4.28 13.11
C GLY A 264 7.66 -3.04 13.03
N GLY A 265 6.34 -3.22 13.23
CA GLY A 265 5.33 -2.16 13.19
C GLY A 265 4.60 -2.05 11.85
N ALA A 266 4.82 -2.98 10.90
CA ALA A 266 4.04 -3.02 9.68
C ALA A 266 2.55 -3.26 9.98
N GLU A 267 1.68 -2.53 9.28
CA GLU A 267 0.23 -2.72 9.39
C GLU A 267 -0.18 -4.05 8.77
N ASP A 268 0.38 -4.38 7.60
CA ASP A 268 0.06 -5.60 6.85
C ASP A 268 1.23 -5.98 5.93
N VAL A 269 1.03 -7.02 5.13
CA VAL A 269 1.84 -7.28 3.94
C VAL A 269 1.44 -6.33 2.81
N GLY A 270 2.40 -5.86 2.00
CA GLY A 270 2.12 -5.00 0.85
C GLY A 270 1.34 -5.70 -0.27
N TYR A 271 1.49 -7.02 -0.33
CA TYR A 271 0.80 -7.95 -1.24
C TYR A 271 0.83 -9.35 -0.64
N ALA A 272 0.00 -10.27 -1.18
CA ALA A 272 -0.03 -11.64 -0.68
C ALA A 272 1.36 -12.28 -0.79
N SER A 273 1.93 -12.72 0.34
CA SER A 273 3.26 -13.32 0.42
C SER A 273 3.38 -14.54 -0.52
N ILE A 274 4.41 -14.54 -1.35
CA ILE A 274 4.72 -15.62 -2.29
C ILE A 274 5.86 -16.44 -1.70
N VAL A 275 5.60 -17.71 -1.33
CA VAL A 275 6.60 -18.63 -0.80
C VAL A 275 6.51 -19.95 -1.55
N GLY A 276 7.16 -20.01 -2.72
CA GLY A 276 7.12 -21.18 -3.61
C GLY A 276 8.34 -22.08 -3.45
N SER A 277 8.15 -23.34 -3.09
CA SER A 277 9.24 -24.31 -2.93
C SER A 277 9.27 -25.36 -4.05
N GLY A 278 10.46 -25.80 -4.46
CA GLY A 278 10.66 -26.78 -5.52
C GLY A 278 9.94 -26.37 -6.82
N TYR A 279 9.04 -27.20 -7.37
CA TYR A 279 8.30 -26.86 -8.59
C TYR A 279 7.39 -25.63 -8.45
N ASN A 280 6.93 -25.27 -7.23
CA ASN A 280 6.14 -24.07 -6.99
C ASN A 280 6.95 -22.77 -7.21
N SER A 281 8.29 -22.84 -7.11
CA SER A 281 9.14 -21.69 -7.42
C SER A 281 9.05 -21.23 -8.88
N CYS A 282 8.52 -22.09 -9.76
CA CYS A 282 8.27 -21.75 -11.16
C CYS A 282 6.93 -21.04 -11.41
N ILE A 283 6.10 -20.82 -10.37
CA ILE A 283 4.81 -20.14 -10.46
C ILE A 283 4.97 -18.70 -9.96
N LEU A 284 4.80 -17.72 -10.84
CA LEU A 284 5.19 -16.32 -10.58
C LEU A 284 4.49 -15.70 -9.36
N HIS A 285 3.17 -15.90 -9.22
CA HIS A 285 2.37 -15.35 -8.11
C HIS A 285 1.76 -16.48 -7.27
N TYR A 286 2.61 -17.39 -6.78
CA TYR A 286 2.20 -18.52 -5.96
C TYR A 286 1.95 -18.09 -4.52
N SER A 287 0.70 -17.96 -4.13
CA SER A 287 0.27 -17.53 -2.78
C SER A 287 -0.45 -18.61 -1.97
N THR A 288 -0.49 -19.85 -2.46
CA THR A 288 -1.13 -20.96 -1.72
C THR A 288 -0.32 -21.39 -0.51
N ASN A 289 1.00 -21.40 -0.61
CA ASN A 289 1.99 -21.61 0.46
C ASN A 289 1.70 -22.87 1.32
N ARG A 290 1.41 -24.03 0.70
CA ARG A 290 0.98 -25.24 1.45
C ARG A 290 1.88 -26.45 1.33
N ARG A 291 2.78 -26.43 0.35
CA ARG A 291 3.64 -27.58 0.09
C ARG A 291 4.64 -27.80 1.22
N PRO A 292 4.86 -29.06 1.69
CA PRO A 292 6.01 -29.37 2.53
C PRO A 292 7.30 -29.31 1.71
N THR A 293 8.30 -28.60 2.21
CA THR A 293 9.61 -28.49 1.57
C THR A 293 10.41 -29.78 1.73
N THR A 294 11.28 -30.06 0.77
CA THR A 294 12.19 -31.20 0.83
C THR A 294 13.65 -30.78 0.75
N LYS A 295 14.56 -31.68 1.14
CA LYS A 295 15.99 -31.47 0.98
C LYS A 295 16.31 -31.30 -0.51
N GLY A 296 16.95 -30.20 -0.86
CA GLY A 296 17.31 -29.90 -2.27
C GLY A 296 16.32 -28.97 -2.99
N ASP A 297 15.17 -28.66 -2.40
CA ASP A 297 14.30 -27.62 -2.91
C ASP A 297 14.98 -26.25 -2.84
N LEU A 298 14.73 -25.42 -3.85
CA LEU A 298 14.79 -23.96 -3.70
C LEU A 298 13.49 -23.46 -3.09
N VAL A 299 13.58 -22.40 -2.31
CA VAL A 299 12.44 -21.56 -1.91
C VAL A 299 12.64 -20.20 -2.56
N LEU A 300 11.68 -19.81 -3.39
CA LEU A 300 11.53 -18.45 -3.89
C LEU A 300 10.54 -17.76 -2.95
N ALA A 301 11.03 -16.76 -2.23
CA ALA A 301 10.24 -15.94 -1.31
C ALA A 301 10.21 -14.50 -1.83
N ASP A 302 9.01 -14.04 -2.19
CA ASP A 302 8.72 -12.72 -2.70
C ASP A 302 7.69 -12.07 -1.79
N CYS A 303 8.16 -11.15 -0.94
CA CYS A 303 7.38 -10.63 0.17
C CYS A 303 7.88 -9.26 0.60
N GLY A 304 6.94 -8.36 0.83
CA GLY A 304 7.19 -7.00 1.31
C GLY A 304 6.21 -6.58 2.40
N ALA A 305 6.69 -5.83 3.38
CA ALA A 305 5.88 -5.23 4.44
C ALA A 305 5.24 -3.93 3.96
N GLU A 306 4.03 -3.61 4.43
CA GLU A 306 3.42 -2.28 4.30
C GLU A 306 3.62 -1.51 5.60
N TYR A 307 4.18 -0.30 5.52
CA TYR A 307 4.39 0.59 6.65
C TYR A 307 3.86 1.99 6.34
N HIS A 308 2.86 2.43 7.10
CA HIS A 308 2.10 3.67 6.87
C HIS A 308 1.60 3.79 5.41
N GLY A 309 1.16 2.64 4.87
CA GLY A 309 0.64 2.52 3.51
C GLY A 309 1.71 2.40 2.41
N TYR A 310 3.01 2.58 2.73
CA TYR A 310 4.11 2.37 1.77
C TYR A 310 4.62 0.95 1.83
N THR A 311 4.78 0.32 0.67
CA THR A 311 5.22 -1.07 0.59
C THR A 311 6.69 -1.19 0.18
N ALA A 312 7.32 -2.29 0.61
CA ALA A 312 8.54 -2.84 0.02
C ALA A 312 8.18 -3.94 -0.97
N ASP A 313 9.13 -4.31 -1.84
CA ASP A 313 9.00 -5.43 -2.76
C ASP A 313 10.36 -6.12 -2.92
N ILE A 314 10.51 -7.28 -2.28
CA ILE A 314 11.81 -7.96 -2.20
C ILE A 314 11.65 -9.45 -2.45
N THR A 315 12.38 -9.96 -3.43
CA THR A 315 12.48 -11.40 -3.64
C THR A 315 13.87 -11.93 -3.32
N ARG A 316 13.93 -13.03 -2.57
CA ARG A 316 15.12 -13.88 -2.44
C ARG A 316 14.79 -15.32 -2.74
N THR A 317 15.76 -16.00 -3.41
CA THR A 317 15.69 -17.44 -3.64
C THR A 317 16.82 -18.12 -2.88
N PHE A 318 16.52 -19.15 -2.09
CA PHE A 318 17.51 -19.83 -1.26
C PHE A 318 17.28 -21.35 -1.21
N PRO A 319 18.33 -22.17 -0.98
CA PRO A 319 18.22 -23.63 -0.90
C PRO A 319 17.81 -24.07 0.51
N MET A 320 16.77 -24.92 0.64
CA MET A 320 16.24 -25.38 1.92
C MET A 320 17.26 -26.13 2.82
N ASN A 321 18.27 -26.72 2.23
CA ASN A 321 19.33 -27.45 2.96
C ASN A 321 20.63 -26.64 3.12
N GLY A 322 20.59 -25.32 2.89
CA GLY A 322 21.74 -24.43 3.01
C GLY A 322 22.79 -24.53 1.91
N LYS A 323 22.57 -25.35 0.87
CA LYS A 323 23.49 -25.51 -0.26
C LYS A 323 22.76 -25.60 -1.58
N PHE A 324 23.10 -24.74 -2.54
CA PHE A 324 22.67 -24.88 -3.91
C PHE A 324 23.27 -26.11 -4.57
N SER A 325 22.50 -26.82 -5.40
CA SER A 325 23.08 -27.76 -6.36
C SER A 325 23.93 -27.00 -7.38
N ARG A 326 24.72 -27.73 -8.17
CA ARG A 326 25.52 -27.13 -9.24
C ARG A 326 24.64 -26.37 -10.23
N GLU A 327 23.54 -26.97 -10.65
CA GLU A 327 22.59 -26.42 -11.63
C GLU A 327 21.87 -25.20 -11.05
N GLN A 328 21.38 -25.30 -9.81
CA GLN A 328 20.74 -24.19 -9.10
C GLN A 328 21.69 -22.98 -8.96
N ARG A 329 22.94 -23.22 -8.55
CA ARG A 329 23.95 -22.14 -8.42
C ARG A 329 24.28 -21.49 -9.76
N LEU A 330 24.36 -22.28 -10.85
CA LEU A 330 24.62 -21.72 -12.19
C LEU A 330 23.49 -20.77 -12.60
N LEU A 331 22.23 -21.19 -12.48
CA LEU A 331 21.08 -20.36 -12.82
C LEU A 331 20.92 -19.16 -11.85
N TYR A 332 21.19 -19.37 -10.55
CA TYR A 332 21.18 -18.29 -9.55
C TYR A 332 22.14 -17.16 -9.94
N ASN A 333 23.37 -17.52 -10.30
CA ASN A 333 24.39 -16.55 -10.74
C ASN A 333 24.00 -15.84 -12.05
N VAL A 334 23.26 -16.51 -12.95
CA VAL A 334 22.72 -15.84 -14.15
C VAL A 334 21.69 -14.78 -13.78
N VAL A 335 20.78 -15.08 -12.84
CA VAL A 335 19.77 -14.13 -12.39
C VAL A 335 20.44 -12.95 -11.64
N LEU A 336 21.42 -13.23 -10.80
CA LEU A 336 22.18 -12.18 -10.10
C LEU A 336 22.92 -11.25 -11.08
N GLU A 337 23.62 -11.81 -12.10
CA GLU A 337 24.29 -11.03 -13.15
C GLU A 337 23.28 -10.18 -13.93
N ALA A 338 22.10 -10.73 -14.20
CA ALA A 338 21.01 -10.02 -14.87
C ALA A 338 20.46 -8.87 -14.01
N GLN A 339 20.29 -9.09 -12.71
CA GLN A 339 19.85 -8.06 -11.78
C GLN A 339 20.89 -6.93 -11.69
N ASP A 340 22.17 -7.25 -11.53
CA ASP A 340 23.25 -6.24 -11.51
C ASP A 340 23.26 -5.39 -12.78
N SER A 341 23.06 -6.04 -13.95
CA SER A 341 22.95 -5.35 -15.24
C SER A 341 21.72 -4.43 -15.31
N GLY A 342 20.56 -4.91 -14.80
CA GLY A 342 19.34 -4.11 -14.72
C GLY A 342 19.48 -2.92 -13.80
N ILE A 343 20.06 -3.11 -12.61
CA ILE A 343 20.32 -2.02 -11.65
C ILE A 343 21.26 -0.98 -12.29
N ALA A 344 22.37 -1.40 -12.91
CA ALA A 344 23.31 -0.49 -13.54
C ALA A 344 22.69 0.34 -14.67
N ALA A 345 21.66 -0.19 -15.34
CA ALA A 345 20.90 0.48 -16.40
C ALA A 345 19.79 1.40 -15.87
N SER A 346 19.47 1.36 -14.58
CA SER A 346 18.41 2.14 -13.95
C SER A 346 18.87 3.57 -13.67
N ARG A 347 18.99 4.41 -14.69
CA ARG A 347 19.56 5.77 -14.58
C ARG A 347 18.55 6.84 -15.01
N VAL A 348 18.69 8.03 -14.43
CA VAL A 348 17.89 9.20 -14.84
C VAL A 348 18.00 9.43 -16.35
N GLY A 349 16.84 9.60 -17.01
CA GLY A 349 16.73 9.84 -18.44
C GLY A 349 16.72 8.58 -19.31
N GLU A 350 17.12 7.42 -18.78
CA GLU A 350 16.99 6.15 -19.49
C GLU A 350 15.53 5.74 -19.63
N SER A 351 15.23 4.98 -20.68
CA SER A 351 13.89 4.40 -20.86
C SER A 351 13.53 3.50 -19.68
N PHE A 352 12.28 3.56 -19.22
CA PHE A 352 11.74 2.64 -18.19
C PHE A 352 11.97 1.15 -18.54
N ARG A 353 12.09 0.83 -19.84
CA ARG A 353 12.34 -0.55 -20.31
C ARG A 353 13.82 -0.95 -20.31
N GLU A 354 14.76 -0.02 -20.10
CA GLU A 354 16.18 -0.34 -20.24
C GLU A 354 16.71 -1.30 -19.16
N PRO A 355 16.28 -1.24 -17.88
CA PRO A 355 16.59 -2.29 -16.90
C PRO A 355 16.19 -3.69 -17.36
N HIS A 356 14.96 -3.82 -17.93
CA HIS A 356 14.51 -5.11 -18.50
C HIS A 356 15.37 -5.54 -19.69
N ASN A 357 15.66 -4.63 -20.62
CA ASN A 357 16.47 -4.95 -21.80
C ASN A 357 17.88 -5.41 -21.41
N ALA A 358 18.49 -4.77 -20.39
CA ALA A 358 19.79 -5.12 -19.86
C ALA A 358 19.79 -6.54 -19.25
N ALA A 359 18.83 -6.83 -18.36
CA ALA A 359 18.65 -8.14 -17.76
C ALA A 359 18.39 -9.23 -18.81
N LYS A 360 17.51 -8.95 -19.78
CA LYS A 360 17.17 -9.85 -20.87
C LYS A 360 18.37 -10.22 -21.73
N ARG A 361 19.25 -9.29 -22.04
CA ARG A 361 20.50 -9.56 -22.78
C ARG A 361 21.40 -10.56 -22.04
N VAL A 362 21.54 -10.40 -20.72
CA VAL A 362 22.33 -11.30 -19.88
C VAL A 362 21.71 -12.69 -19.85
N ILE A 363 20.42 -12.81 -19.51
CA ILE A 363 19.72 -14.09 -19.41
C ILE A 363 19.79 -14.83 -20.75
N ALA A 364 19.52 -14.16 -21.86
CA ALA A 364 19.55 -14.78 -23.19
C ALA A 364 20.92 -15.39 -23.50
N ARG A 365 21.98 -14.62 -23.34
CA ARG A 365 23.36 -15.05 -23.56
C ARG A 365 23.72 -16.25 -22.68
N ARG A 366 23.46 -16.15 -21.39
CA ARG A 366 23.84 -17.15 -20.40
C ARG A 366 23.05 -18.45 -20.54
N LEU A 367 21.73 -18.39 -20.83
CA LEU A 367 20.95 -19.59 -21.08
C LEU A 367 21.37 -20.33 -22.37
N MET A 368 21.84 -19.61 -23.41
CA MET A 368 22.44 -20.22 -24.59
C MET A 368 23.78 -20.91 -24.26
N GLU A 369 24.65 -20.24 -23.46
CA GLU A 369 25.93 -20.83 -23.04
C GLU A 369 25.74 -22.10 -22.20
N LEU A 370 24.67 -22.15 -21.36
CA LEU A 370 24.31 -23.31 -20.54
C LEU A 370 23.54 -24.40 -21.31
N GLY A 371 23.17 -24.15 -22.57
CA GLY A 371 22.38 -25.07 -23.40
C GLY A 371 20.93 -25.23 -22.95
N VAL A 372 20.41 -24.31 -22.12
CA VAL A 372 19.00 -24.30 -21.71
C VAL A 372 18.11 -23.86 -22.87
N ILE A 373 18.59 -22.89 -23.65
CA ILE A 373 17.96 -22.50 -24.93
C ILE A 373 18.96 -22.62 -26.06
N THR A 374 18.46 -22.88 -27.26
CA THR A 374 19.25 -22.96 -28.50
C THR A 374 18.93 -21.81 -29.47
N LYS A 375 17.84 -21.11 -29.24
CA LYS A 375 17.33 -19.98 -30.03
C LYS A 375 16.75 -18.91 -29.13
N LEU A 376 16.90 -17.63 -29.53
CA LEU A 376 16.40 -16.48 -28.74
C LEU A 376 14.88 -16.50 -28.57
N GLU A 377 14.12 -17.05 -29.50
CA GLU A 377 12.67 -17.18 -29.44
C GLU A 377 12.19 -18.05 -28.26
N GLN A 378 13.06 -18.92 -27.74
CA GLN A 378 12.76 -19.75 -26.58
C GLN A 378 12.84 -18.99 -25.27
N LEU A 379 13.51 -17.82 -25.23
CA LEU A 379 13.74 -17.06 -24.01
C LEU A 379 12.45 -16.74 -23.25
N GLY A 380 11.39 -16.34 -23.97
CA GLY A 380 10.09 -16.01 -23.36
C GLY A 380 9.41 -17.20 -22.66
N LYS A 381 9.88 -18.43 -22.84
CA LYS A 381 9.39 -19.61 -22.09
C LYS A 381 9.93 -19.64 -20.65
N TYR A 382 11.10 -19.05 -20.42
CA TYR A 382 11.83 -19.12 -19.14
C TYR A 382 11.98 -17.78 -18.44
N PHE A 383 11.82 -16.66 -19.17
CA PHE A 383 11.78 -15.30 -18.67
C PHE A 383 10.63 -14.53 -19.33
N MET A 384 9.44 -14.63 -18.74
CA MET A 384 8.18 -14.21 -19.35
C MET A 384 7.57 -12.93 -18.77
N HIS A 385 8.19 -12.28 -17.75
CA HIS A 385 7.66 -11.07 -17.12
C HIS A 385 8.57 -9.86 -17.31
N GLY A 386 8.08 -8.68 -16.96
CA GLY A 386 8.86 -7.46 -16.87
C GLY A 386 9.86 -7.52 -15.72
N THR A 387 10.88 -6.67 -15.75
CA THR A 387 11.90 -6.63 -14.70
C THR A 387 11.66 -5.48 -13.72
N SER A 388 10.71 -4.59 -14.01
CA SER A 388 10.51 -3.40 -13.20
C SER A 388 9.07 -2.90 -13.25
N HIS A 389 8.61 -2.40 -12.12
CA HIS A 389 7.45 -1.54 -11.97
C HIS A 389 7.77 -0.42 -10.97
N TYR A 390 6.95 0.64 -10.93
CA TYR A 390 7.06 1.64 -9.89
C TYR A 390 6.55 1.08 -8.56
N LEU A 391 7.14 1.54 -7.46
CA LEU A 391 6.83 1.13 -6.11
C LEU A 391 6.50 2.36 -5.25
N GLY A 392 5.59 2.23 -4.30
CA GLY A 392 5.20 3.32 -3.41
C GLY A 392 4.07 2.96 -2.45
N LEU A 393 2.97 3.71 -2.50
CA LEU A 393 1.73 3.39 -1.77
C LEU A 393 1.02 2.15 -2.33
N ASP A 394 1.24 1.82 -3.58
CA ASP A 394 0.83 0.56 -4.19
C ASP A 394 2.10 -0.20 -4.57
N VAL A 395 2.05 -1.54 -4.49
CA VAL A 395 3.15 -2.39 -4.98
C VAL A 395 3.41 -2.12 -6.46
N HIS A 396 2.38 -2.01 -7.26
CA HIS A 396 2.44 -1.51 -8.63
C HIS A 396 1.98 -0.05 -8.65
N ASP A 397 2.86 0.85 -8.18
CA ASP A 397 2.55 2.28 -8.05
C ASP A 397 2.36 2.93 -9.43
N PRO A 398 1.44 3.91 -9.57
CA PRO A 398 1.24 4.58 -10.84
C PRO A 398 2.46 5.45 -11.22
N GLY A 399 2.74 5.50 -12.52
CA GLY A 399 3.79 6.34 -13.07
C GLY A 399 3.60 6.58 -14.56
N SER A 400 4.50 7.35 -15.17
CA SER A 400 4.42 7.73 -16.59
C SER A 400 4.89 6.62 -17.53
N TYR A 401 5.70 5.67 -17.03
CA TYR A 401 6.40 4.66 -17.82
C TYR A 401 7.25 5.25 -18.98
N GLY A 402 7.59 6.52 -18.86
CA GLY A 402 8.49 7.27 -19.74
C GLY A 402 9.95 7.14 -19.29
N PRO A 403 10.80 8.12 -19.62
CA PRO A 403 12.18 8.17 -19.10
C PRO A 403 12.18 8.22 -17.57
N LEU A 404 13.09 7.44 -16.95
CA LEU A 404 13.26 7.38 -15.50
C LEU A 404 13.61 8.76 -14.93
N LYS A 405 12.97 9.12 -13.83
CA LYS A 405 13.15 10.42 -13.16
C LYS A 405 13.90 10.25 -11.85
N ALA A 406 14.67 11.26 -11.48
CA ALA A 406 15.24 11.31 -10.14
C ALA A 406 14.15 11.22 -9.06
N ASN A 407 14.45 10.50 -7.99
CA ASN A 407 13.55 10.19 -6.87
C ASN A 407 12.35 9.29 -7.23
N SER A 408 12.31 8.64 -8.39
CA SER A 408 11.43 7.50 -8.58
C SER A 408 12.05 6.25 -7.96
N VAL A 409 11.19 5.33 -7.47
CA VAL A 409 11.59 4.02 -6.96
C VAL A 409 10.96 2.97 -7.88
N ILE A 410 11.77 2.03 -8.32
CA ILE A 410 11.36 0.90 -9.16
C ILE A 410 11.91 -0.39 -8.59
N THR A 411 11.25 -1.52 -8.88
CA THR A 411 11.84 -2.85 -8.66
C THR A 411 12.84 -3.18 -9.76
N VAL A 412 13.82 -4.05 -9.44
CA VAL A 412 14.65 -4.74 -10.44
C VAL A 412 14.66 -6.22 -10.09
N GLU A 413 13.83 -7.00 -10.81
CA GLU A 413 13.39 -8.36 -10.45
C GLU A 413 13.53 -9.40 -11.57
N PRO A 414 14.66 -9.57 -12.23
CA PRO A 414 14.79 -10.62 -13.23
C PRO A 414 14.57 -12.00 -12.60
N GLY A 415 14.00 -12.93 -13.38
CA GLY A 415 13.83 -14.31 -12.95
C GLY A 415 13.99 -15.32 -14.08
N ILE A 416 14.27 -16.57 -13.72
CA ILE A 416 14.32 -17.73 -14.62
C ILE A 416 13.45 -18.82 -14.02
N TYR A 417 12.53 -19.38 -14.81
CA TYR A 417 11.58 -20.39 -14.36
C TYR A 417 11.56 -21.54 -15.35
N ILE A 418 12.01 -22.73 -14.90
CA ILE A 418 12.12 -23.92 -15.73
C ILE A 418 11.25 -25.03 -15.13
N PRO A 419 9.95 -25.06 -15.45
CA PRO A 419 9.05 -26.09 -14.95
C PRO A 419 9.37 -27.45 -15.54
N GLU A 420 8.84 -28.50 -14.93
CA GLU A 420 8.87 -29.87 -15.48
C GLU A 420 8.24 -29.91 -16.87
N GLY A 421 8.83 -30.70 -17.79
CA GLY A 421 8.39 -30.77 -19.18
C GLY A 421 8.95 -29.69 -20.10
N SER A 422 9.86 -28.83 -19.60
CA SER A 422 10.56 -27.82 -20.41
C SER A 422 11.44 -28.45 -21.49
N ASP A 423 11.63 -27.75 -22.63
CA ASP A 423 12.43 -28.19 -23.79
C ASP A 423 13.95 -28.11 -23.53
N CYS A 424 14.42 -28.61 -22.38
CA CYS A 424 15.82 -28.62 -21.99
C CYS A 424 16.14 -29.88 -21.18
N GLU A 425 17.43 -30.10 -20.83
CA GLU A 425 17.84 -31.26 -20.05
C GLU A 425 17.13 -31.29 -18.68
N LEU A 426 16.75 -32.48 -18.21
CA LEU A 426 16.04 -32.78 -16.97
C LEU A 426 16.71 -32.15 -15.73
N LYS A 427 18.04 -32.01 -15.74
CA LYS A 427 18.81 -31.39 -14.64
C LYS A 427 18.43 -29.95 -14.33
N TRP A 428 17.77 -29.25 -15.27
CA TRP A 428 17.30 -27.86 -15.13
C TRP A 428 15.85 -27.75 -14.64
N TRP A 429 15.07 -28.84 -14.67
CA TRP A 429 13.67 -28.82 -14.36
C TRP A 429 13.39 -28.48 -12.88
N ASN A 430 12.23 -27.85 -12.64
CA ASN A 430 11.76 -27.44 -11.32
C ASN A 430 12.71 -26.46 -10.61
N ILE A 431 13.40 -25.62 -11.37
CA ILE A 431 14.23 -24.53 -10.86
C ILE A 431 13.57 -23.20 -11.24
N GLY A 432 13.03 -22.50 -10.22
CA GLY A 432 12.54 -21.13 -10.32
C GLY A 432 13.39 -20.24 -9.43
N ILE A 433 13.90 -19.14 -10.00
CA ILE A 433 14.76 -18.18 -9.30
C ILE A 433 14.34 -16.78 -9.70
N ARG A 434 14.08 -15.93 -8.72
CA ARG A 434 13.94 -14.46 -8.82
C ARG A 434 14.82 -13.83 -7.75
N ILE A 435 15.48 -12.74 -8.08
CA ILE A 435 16.22 -11.89 -7.16
C ILE A 435 15.75 -10.47 -7.45
N GLU A 436 15.25 -9.79 -6.42
CA GLU A 436 14.61 -8.49 -6.53
C GLU A 436 15.05 -7.54 -5.44
N ASP A 437 15.25 -6.31 -5.82
CA ASP A 437 15.55 -5.21 -4.92
C ASP A 437 14.79 -3.94 -5.34
N ASP A 438 14.52 -3.08 -4.36
CA ASP A 438 13.94 -1.76 -4.51
C ASP A 438 15.03 -0.75 -4.85
N ILE A 439 14.92 -0.10 -6.01
CA ILE A 439 15.96 0.76 -6.56
C ILE A 439 15.49 2.20 -6.65
N LEU A 440 16.12 3.08 -5.88
CA LEU A 440 15.93 4.53 -5.96
C LEU A 440 16.77 5.09 -7.12
N ILE A 441 16.13 5.78 -8.03
CA ILE A 441 16.77 6.47 -9.14
C ILE A 441 17.30 7.82 -8.64
N THR A 442 18.61 8.04 -8.72
CA THR A 442 19.23 9.30 -8.31
C THR A 442 20.07 9.95 -9.44
N PRO A 443 20.32 11.26 -9.38
CA PRO A 443 21.20 11.92 -10.35
C PRO A 443 22.61 11.32 -10.42
N ASN A 444 23.07 10.70 -9.32
CA ASN A 444 24.41 10.08 -9.22
C ASN A 444 24.41 8.59 -9.61
N GLY A 445 23.28 8.04 -10.06
CA GLY A 445 23.08 6.64 -10.40
C GLY A 445 22.05 5.96 -9.48
N PRO A 446 21.75 4.68 -9.75
CA PRO A 446 20.80 3.92 -8.95
C PRO A 446 21.33 3.63 -7.54
N VAL A 447 20.46 3.67 -6.54
CA VAL A 447 20.75 3.29 -5.16
C VAL A 447 19.86 2.11 -4.79
N ASN A 448 20.45 0.98 -4.46
CA ASN A 448 19.72 -0.19 -3.97
C ASN A 448 19.32 0.06 -2.50
N MET A 449 18.02 0.27 -2.25
CA MET A 449 17.47 0.56 -0.91
C MET A 449 17.47 -0.69 -0.03
N SER A 450 17.41 -1.88 -0.63
CA SER A 450 17.44 -3.19 0.05
C SER A 450 18.82 -3.84 0.11
N ALA A 451 19.90 -3.08 -0.16
CA ALA A 451 21.28 -3.59 -0.22
C ALA A 451 21.80 -4.26 1.07
N LYS A 452 21.16 -4.02 2.21
CA LYS A 452 21.51 -4.70 3.48
C LYS A 452 21.14 -6.20 3.49
N LEU A 453 20.22 -6.63 2.60
CA LEU A 453 19.85 -8.04 2.48
C LEU A 453 20.81 -8.72 1.49
N VAL A 454 21.49 -9.76 1.97
CA VAL A 454 22.43 -10.55 1.15
C VAL A 454 21.78 -11.08 -0.11
N ARG A 455 22.56 -11.19 -1.19
CA ARG A 455 22.07 -11.69 -2.48
C ARG A 455 23.07 -12.52 -3.28
N THR A 456 24.31 -12.67 -2.85
CA THR A 456 25.23 -13.63 -3.48
C THR A 456 24.96 -15.05 -2.98
N ALA A 457 25.16 -16.05 -3.84
CA ALA A 457 24.94 -17.45 -3.48
C ALA A 457 25.73 -17.88 -2.22
N ASP A 458 26.98 -17.38 -2.06
CA ASP A 458 27.82 -17.72 -0.92
C ASP A 458 27.30 -17.12 0.39
N GLU A 459 26.84 -15.86 0.36
CA GLU A 459 26.23 -15.21 1.54
C GLU A 459 24.91 -15.89 1.93
N ILE A 460 24.06 -16.26 0.97
CA ILE A 460 22.81 -16.98 1.20
C ILE A 460 23.11 -18.33 1.88
N GLU A 461 24.07 -19.12 1.35
CA GLU A 461 24.46 -20.40 1.93
C GLU A 461 25.05 -20.28 3.34
N ALA A 462 25.68 -19.15 3.67
CA ALA A 462 26.21 -18.88 5.01
C ALA A 462 25.10 -18.61 6.04
N ILE A 463 23.91 -18.25 5.62
CA ILE A 463 22.81 -17.82 6.51
C ILE A 463 21.75 -18.92 6.67
N VAL A 464 21.42 -19.62 5.58
CA VAL A 464 20.31 -20.58 5.57
C VAL A 464 20.52 -21.70 6.58
N GLY A 465 19.50 -21.90 7.42
CA GLY A 465 19.53 -22.96 8.43
C GLY A 465 20.37 -22.65 9.67
N ASN A 466 20.94 -21.45 9.78
CA ASN A 466 21.77 -21.02 10.91
C ASN A 466 20.97 -20.12 11.88
N ALA A 467 19.80 -20.60 12.37
CA ALA A 467 19.09 -19.91 13.44
C ALA A 467 19.97 -19.87 14.70
N PRO A 468 20.02 -18.71 15.41
CA PRO A 468 20.75 -18.59 16.67
C PRO A 468 20.19 -19.48 17.75
#